data_753493487020cc2c8629becf3d7b1703
#
_entry.id   753493487020cc2c8629becf3d7b1703
#
_cell.length_a   1.000
_cell.length_b   1.000
_cell.length_c   1.000
_cell.angle_alpha   90.00
_cell.angle_beta   90.00
_cell.angle_gamma   90.00
#
_symmetry.space_group_name_H-M   'P 1'
#
loop_
_entity.id
_entity.type
_entity.pdbx_description
1 polymer ?
#
loop_
_entity_poly.entity_id
_entity_poly.type
_entity_poly.pdbx_seq_one_letter_code
_entity_poly.pdbx_strand_id
1 'polypeptide(L)'
;MTCVKVIEWTNKDSHQLHVMAPSLQTLYTYPENWRAFKALIAAQYSGAKINVQSGPPQFQFGQTNKTPEFLKKFPLGKVPAFEAGDGFCVFESNAIAHYVSSDELRGISREAAAQVIQWVSFADSEIVPPASTWLFPTFGIMQYNKQATEHAKEEVKRVLSTLDAHLRTRTFLVGERVSLADISVVCALLWLYKQVLEPSFREPYVNTNRWFETCVNQPQFKSVLGETKLCEKMAQFDAKKFSESQPKKEAPKKEKEPKKEEKKKEDKKKEEKKPAAEDEPDETDEVLASEPKAKDPYAHLPKSAFIMDEFKRKYSNEDTLTVAIPYFWEHFDKEGWSIWYGEYRFPDELTQTFMSCNLITGMFQRLDKLRKTGFASVILSGTNNDSTISGIWVFRGQDLAFTLSDDWQIDYESYSWRKLDVDSEECKTMVKEYFTWEGDFKHIGKPFNQGKIFK
;
A
#
# COMPACT_ATOMS: atom_id res chain seq x y z
N MET A 1 -54.59 -54.82 -28.29
CA MET A 1 -53.68 -55.84 -27.74
C MET A 1 -52.34 -55.66 -28.41
N THR A 2 -51.43 -54.92 -27.78
CA THR A 2 -50.07 -54.73 -28.31
C THR A 2 -49.10 -54.98 -27.15
N CYS A 3 -48.36 -56.09 -27.30
CA CYS A 3 -47.41 -56.58 -26.31
C CYS A 3 -46.21 -55.67 -26.19
N VAL A 4 -45.95 -55.12 -24.99
CA VAL A 4 -44.70 -54.41 -24.67
C VAL A 4 -43.71 -55.47 -24.15
N LYS A 5 -42.64 -55.71 -24.89
CA LYS A 5 -41.48 -56.52 -24.44
C LYS A 5 -40.72 -55.74 -23.38
N VAL A 6 -40.67 -56.28 -22.17
CA VAL A 6 -39.75 -55.89 -21.14
C VAL A 6 -38.38 -56.50 -21.47
N ILE A 7 -37.37 -55.64 -21.64
CA ILE A 7 -35.98 -56.08 -21.77
C ILE A 7 -35.41 -56.07 -20.37
N GLU A 8 -35.15 -57.27 -19.80
CA GLU A 8 -34.37 -57.45 -18.59
C GLU A 8 -32.88 -57.21 -18.91
N TRP A 9 -32.31 -56.20 -18.31
CA TRP A 9 -30.87 -55.99 -18.27
C TRP A 9 -30.31 -56.72 -17.06
N THR A 10 -29.70 -57.88 -17.26
CA THR A 10 -28.86 -58.55 -16.26
C THR A 10 -27.54 -57.80 -16.15
N ASN A 11 -27.38 -57.02 -15.12
CA ASN A 11 -26.14 -56.34 -14.81
C ASN A 11 -25.26 -57.29 -13.97
N LYS A 12 -24.37 -57.99 -14.62
CA LYS A 12 -23.23 -58.69 -13.99
C LYS A 12 -21.98 -57.84 -14.24
N ASP A 13 -21.79 -56.82 -13.43
CA ASP A 13 -20.48 -56.28 -13.14
C ASP A 13 -20.54 -55.59 -11.77
N SER A 14 -20.09 -56.33 -10.76
CA SER A 14 -19.84 -55.82 -9.43
C SER A 14 -18.67 -54.83 -9.47
N HIS A 15 -18.93 -53.59 -9.84
CA HIS A 15 -18.00 -52.53 -9.50
C HIS A 15 -18.04 -52.36 -7.99
N GLN A 16 -17.02 -52.85 -7.32
CA GLN A 16 -16.63 -52.42 -6.01
C GLN A 16 -16.49 -50.89 -6.09
N LEU A 17 -17.47 -50.16 -5.56
CA LEU A 17 -17.30 -48.79 -5.18
C LEU A 17 -16.19 -48.76 -4.14
N HIS A 18 -14.95 -48.53 -4.61
CA HIS A 18 -13.90 -48.04 -3.75
C HIS A 18 -14.42 -46.70 -3.24
N VAL A 19 -14.95 -46.68 -2.03
CA VAL A 19 -15.11 -45.48 -1.23
C VAL A 19 -13.68 -45.00 -0.98
N MET A 20 -13.15 -44.21 -1.93
CA MET A 20 -11.91 -43.51 -1.70
C MET A 20 -12.14 -42.67 -0.45
N ALA A 21 -11.29 -42.87 0.55
CA ALA A 21 -11.25 -41.95 1.69
C ALA A 21 -11.25 -40.54 1.16
N PRO A 22 -12.05 -39.61 1.74
CA PRO A 22 -12.12 -38.25 1.23
C PRO A 22 -10.71 -37.68 1.16
N SER A 23 -10.25 -37.50 -0.06
CA SER A 23 -8.91 -36.98 -0.34
C SER A 23 -8.74 -35.63 0.37
N LEU A 24 -7.66 -35.51 1.11
CA LEU A 24 -7.43 -34.40 2.03
C LEU A 24 -7.27 -33.09 1.25
N GLN A 25 -8.24 -32.16 1.40
CA GLN A 25 -8.17 -30.83 0.82
C GLN A 25 -7.23 -29.97 1.68
N THR A 26 -6.22 -29.36 1.10
CA THR A 26 -5.19 -28.60 1.83
C THR A 26 -5.22 -27.14 1.49
N LEU A 27 -5.26 -26.27 2.52
CA LEU A 27 -5.14 -24.82 2.41
C LEU A 27 -3.79 -24.38 2.99
N TYR A 28 -2.94 -23.83 2.17
CA TYR A 28 -1.66 -23.23 2.56
C TYR A 28 -1.87 -21.76 2.89
N THR A 29 -1.43 -21.33 4.08
CA THR A 29 -1.61 -19.96 4.54
C THR A 29 -0.59 -19.60 5.63
N TYR A 30 -0.74 -18.46 6.27
CA TYR A 30 -0.07 -18.05 7.52
C TYR A 30 -1.13 -17.76 8.59
N PRO A 31 -0.76 -17.77 9.89
CA PRO A 31 -1.71 -17.48 10.97
C PRO A 31 -2.37 -16.10 10.80
N GLU A 32 -3.64 -15.99 11.20
CA GLU A 32 -4.43 -14.74 11.17
C GLU A 32 -4.60 -14.11 9.77
N ASN A 33 -4.46 -14.89 8.71
CA ASN A 33 -4.69 -14.41 7.34
C ASN A 33 -6.19 -14.25 7.05
N TRP A 34 -6.68 -13.03 7.11
CA TRP A 34 -8.09 -12.72 6.82
C TRP A 34 -8.58 -13.17 5.44
N ARG A 35 -7.65 -13.28 4.46
CA ARG A 35 -7.98 -13.83 3.14
C ARG A 35 -8.26 -15.32 3.19
N ALA A 36 -7.55 -16.07 4.04
CA ALA A 36 -7.80 -17.50 4.25
C ALA A 36 -9.10 -17.73 5.03
N PHE A 37 -9.47 -16.82 5.93
CA PHE A 37 -10.71 -16.93 6.70
C PHE A 37 -11.95 -17.02 5.81
N LYS A 38 -11.97 -16.37 4.64
CA LYS A 38 -13.08 -16.48 3.68
C LYS A 38 -13.37 -17.94 3.34
N ALA A 39 -12.33 -18.71 2.96
CA ALA A 39 -12.46 -20.12 2.60
C ALA A 39 -12.81 -20.99 3.81
N LEU A 40 -12.20 -20.71 4.96
CA LEU A 40 -12.45 -21.49 6.18
C LEU A 40 -13.88 -21.31 6.71
N ILE A 41 -14.40 -20.07 6.70
CA ILE A 41 -15.79 -19.80 7.10
C ILE A 41 -16.77 -20.44 6.09
N ALA A 42 -16.51 -20.30 4.79
CA ALA A 42 -17.32 -20.93 3.75
C ALA A 42 -17.36 -22.44 3.92
N ALA A 43 -16.22 -23.07 4.27
CA ALA A 43 -16.15 -24.50 4.56
C ALA A 43 -16.98 -24.91 5.79
N GLN A 44 -17.08 -24.07 6.82
CA GLN A 44 -17.95 -24.33 7.98
C GLN A 44 -19.45 -24.37 7.59
N TYR A 45 -19.86 -23.55 6.63
CA TYR A 45 -21.22 -23.56 6.12
C TYR A 45 -21.49 -24.72 5.16
N SER A 46 -20.55 -25.04 4.28
CA SER A 46 -20.71 -26.12 3.28
C SER A 46 -20.43 -27.51 3.82
N GLY A 47 -19.78 -27.62 4.98
CA GLY A 47 -19.33 -28.90 5.53
C GLY A 47 -18.03 -29.43 4.92
N ALA A 48 -17.35 -28.68 4.05
CA ALA A 48 -16.07 -29.06 3.46
C ALA A 48 -14.99 -29.20 4.54
N LYS A 49 -14.22 -30.28 4.49
CA LYS A 49 -13.12 -30.54 5.44
C LYS A 49 -11.80 -30.09 4.84
N ILE A 50 -11.20 -29.08 5.44
CA ILE A 50 -9.95 -28.47 4.99
C ILE A 50 -8.84 -28.74 6.02
N ASN A 51 -7.72 -29.29 5.55
CA ASN A 51 -6.47 -29.35 6.31
C ASN A 51 -5.72 -28.04 6.12
N VAL A 52 -5.51 -27.28 7.22
CA VAL A 52 -4.85 -25.99 7.18
C VAL A 52 -3.37 -26.15 7.47
N GLN A 53 -2.52 -25.78 6.53
CA GLN A 53 -1.07 -25.72 6.71
C GLN A 53 -0.63 -24.25 6.83
N SER A 54 -0.36 -23.80 8.06
CA SER A 54 -0.05 -22.40 8.36
C SER A 54 1.26 -22.19 9.12
N GLY A 55 2.02 -23.26 9.40
CA GLY A 55 3.26 -23.21 10.15
C GLY A 55 4.14 -24.44 9.98
N PRO A 56 5.40 -24.39 10.46
CA PRO A 56 6.33 -25.50 10.42
C PRO A 56 5.80 -26.74 11.20
N PRO A 57 6.19 -27.95 10.81
CA PRO A 57 7.14 -28.27 9.72
C PRO A 57 6.51 -28.34 8.33
N GLN A 58 5.16 -28.32 8.22
CA GLN A 58 4.46 -28.62 6.95
C GLN A 58 4.52 -27.43 5.98
N PHE A 59 4.43 -26.21 6.49
CA PHE A 59 4.45 -25.00 5.68
C PHE A 59 5.11 -23.85 6.43
N GLN A 60 6.10 -23.22 5.81
CA GLN A 60 6.72 -22.01 6.32
C GLN A 60 6.59 -20.90 5.28
N PHE A 61 5.77 -19.89 5.61
CA PHE A 61 5.58 -18.73 4.76
C PHE A 61 6.91 -17.99 4.52
N GLY A 62 7.16 -17.58 3.28
CA GLY A 62 8.43 -16.98 2.87
C GLY A 62 9.51 -17.96 2.43
N GLN A 63 9.37 -19.26 2.77
CA GLN A 63 10.28 -20.34 2.35
C GLN A 63 9.54 -21.37 1.48
N THR A 64 8.59 -22.13 2.05
CA THR A 64 7.89 -23.20 1.34
C THR A 64 7.18 -22.67 0.08
N ASN A 65 6.55 -21.51 0.15
CA ASN A 65 5.85 -20.90 -0.98
C ASN A 65 6.77 -20.35 -2.09
N LYS A 66 8.09 -20.41 -1.89
CA LYS A 66 9.11 -20.04 -2.90
C LYS A 66 9.83 -21.26 -3.49
N THR A 67 9.51 -22.48 -3.05
CA THR A 67 10.11 -23.69 -3.61
C THR A 67 9.61 -23.96 -5.03
N PRO A 68 10.43 -24.57 -5.90
CA PRO A 68 10.03 -24.93 -7.25
C PRO A 68 8.77 -25.81 -7.31
N GLU A 69 8.60 -26.73 -6.36
CA GLU A 69 7.44 -27.64 -6.26
C GLU A 69 6.16 -26.84 -5.97
N PHE A 70 6.23 -25.87 -5.06
CA PHE A 70 5.09 -25.02 -4.76
C PHE A 70 4.76 -24.09 -5.93
N LEU A 71 5.78 -23.45 -6.53
CA LEU A 71 5.60 -22.54 -7.66
C LEU A 71 5.07 -23.24 -8.92
N LYS A 72 5.34 -24.53 -9.10
CA LYS A 72 4.74 -25.33 -10.18
C LYS A 72 3.22 -25.43 -10.05
N LYS A 73 2.69 -25.49 -8.82
CA LYS A 73 1.25 -25.52 -8.51
C LYS A 73 0.65 -24.12 -8.42
N PHE A 74 1.38 -23.18 -7.85
CA PHE A 74 0.93 -21.82 -7.54
C PHE A 74 1.98 -20.79 -8.01
N PRO A 75 1.92 -20.39 -9.29
CA PRO A 75 3.01 -19.64 -9.95
C PRO A 75 3.39 -18.31 -9.28
N LEU A 76 2.45 -17.65 -8.56
CA LEU A 76 2.70 -16.40 -7.87
C LEU A 76 3.38 -16.59 -6.50
N GLY A 77 3.47 -17.80 -5.98
CA GLY A 77 3.99 -18.06 -4.64
C GLY A 77 3.25 -17.34 -3.52
N LYS A 78 2.01 -16.91 -3.76
CA LYS A 78 1.16 -16.21 -2.79
C LYS A 78 0.27 -17.18 -2.03
N VAL A 79 -0.16 -16.79 -0.84
CA VAL A 79 -1.13 -17.51 -0.02
C VAL A 79 -2.29 -16.57 0.37
N PRO A 80 -3.53 -17.11 0.55
CA PRO A 80 -3.87 -18.51 0.58
C PRO A 80 -3.78 -19.19 -0.79
N ALA A 81 -3.41 -20.47 -0.78
CA ALA A 81 -3.37 -21.36 -1.93
C ALA A 81 -4.02 -22.70 -1.54
N PHE A 82 -4.73 -23.33 -2.44
CA PHE A 82 -5.55 -24.49 -2.13
C PHE A 82 -5.30 -25.64 -3.10
N GLU A 83 -5.16 -26.84 -2.57
CA GLU A 83 -5.01 -28.07 -3.32
C GLU A 83 -6.10 -29.06 -2.89
N ALA A 84 -6.97 -29.41 -3.82
CA ALA A 84 -7.96 -30.46 -3.61
C ALA A 84 -7.30 -31.84 -3.67
N GLY A 85 -7.96 -32.81 -3.09
CA GLY A 85 -7.36 -34.11 -2.97
C GLY A 85 -7.25 -34.93 -4.27
N ASP A 86 -7.88 -34.50 -5.34
CA ASP A 86 -7.73 -35.02 -6.70
C ASP A 86 -6.55 -34.37 -7.46
N GLY A 87 -5.82 -33.43 -6.77
CA GLY A 87 -4.71 -32.72 -7.34
C GLY A 87 -5.11 -31.41 -8.05
N PHE A 88 -6.41 -31.03 -8.05
CA PHE A 88 -6.83 -29.70 -8.52
C PHE A 88 -6.25 -28.60 -7.63
N CYS A 89 -5.60 -27.62 -8.25
CA CYS A 89 -4.98 -26.49 -7.55
C CYS A 89 -5.66 -25.20 -7.93
N VAL A 90 -5.98 -24.35 -6.93
CA VAL A 90 -6.56 -23.05 -7.14
C VAL A 90 -5.92 -22.01 -6.18
N PHE A 91 -5.65 -20.84 -6.70
CA PHE A 91 -5.20 -19.67 -5.95
C PHE A 91 -6.20 -18.53 -6.13
N GLU A 92 -5.98 -17.38 -5.50
CA GLU A 92 -6.91 -16.28 -5.23
C GLU A 92 -7.95 -16.64 -4.16
N SER A 93 -7.94 -15.84 -3.08
CA SER A 93 -8.78 -16.12 -1.90
C SER A 93 -10.27 -16.22 -2.20
N ASN A 94 -10.77 -15.44 -3.18
CA ASN A 94 -12.17 -15.47 -3.58
C ASN A 94 -12.50 -16.72 -4.39
N ALA A 95 -11.59 -17.15 -5.27
CA ALA A 95 -11.75 -18.39 -6.04
C ALA A 95 -11.75 -19.63 -5.11
N ILE A 96 -10.85 -19.64 -4.13
CA ILE A 96 -10.80 -20.71 -3.12
C ILE A 96 -12.10 -20.72 -2.31
N ALA A 97 -12.54 -19.57 -1.80
CA ALA A 97 -13.78 -19.48 -1.04
C ALA A 97 -15.00 -19.90 -1.86
N HIS A 98 -15.05 -19.49 -3.12
CA HIS A 98 -16.10 -19.91 -4.05
C HIS A 98 -16.09 -21.43 -4.29
N TYR A 99 -14.89 -22.04 -4.48
CA TYR A 99 -14.75 -23.47 -4.72
C TYR A 99 -15.27 -24.31 -3.56
N VAL A 100 -14.96 -23.92 -2.32
CA VAL A 100 -15.38 -24.65 -1.11
C VAL A 100 -16.81 -24.30 -0.65
N SER A 101 -17.46 -23.33 -1.26
CA SER A 101 -18.83 -22.89 -0.93
C SER A 101 -19.89 -23.86 -1.46
N SER A 102 -21.03 -23.94 -0.75
CA SER A 102 -22.25 -24.54 -1.27
C SER A 102 -22.95 -23.60 -2.28
N ASP A 103 -23.93 -24.12 -3.02
CA ASP A 103 -24.71 -23.31 -3.97
C ASP A 103 -25.51 -22.21 -3.26
N GLU A 104 -25.97 -22.46 -2.03
CA GLU A 104 -26.65 -21.46 -1.20
C GLU A 104 -25.73 -20.27 -0.90
N LEU A 105 -24.46 -20.50 -0.58
CA LEU A 105 -23.49 -19.42 -0.34
C LEU A 105 -23.16 -18.64 -1.60
N ARG A 106 -23.15 -19.31 -2.76
CA ARG A 106 -22.84 -18.69 -4.06
C ARG A 106 -24.01 -17.95 -4.68
N GLY A 107 -25.24 -18.18 -4.17
CA GLY A 107 -26.47 -17.64 -4.71
C GLY A 107 -27.16 -18.60 -5.68
N ILE A 108 -28.37 -19.07 -5.32
CA ILE A 108 -29.10 -20.11 -6.06
C ILE A 108 -29.64 -19.57 -7.39
N SER A 109 -30.09 -18.29 -7.44
CA SER A 109 -30.55 -17.68 -8.68
C SER A 109 -29.42 -16.93 -9.39
N ARG A 110 -29.58 -16.68 -10.69
CA ARG A 110 -28.65 -15.92 -11.50
C ARG A 110 -28.42 -14.50 -10.94
N GLU A 111 -29.50 -13.88 -10.46
CA GLU A 111 -29.48 -12.55 -9.87
C GLU A 111 -28.74 -12.55 -8.52
N ALA A 112 -29.06 -13.53 -7.66
CA ALA A 112 -28.38 -13.71 -6.38
C ALA A 112 -26.87 -13.97 -6.58
N ALA A 113 -26.50 -14.84 -7.50
CA ALA A 113 -25.09 -15.12 -7.82
C ALA A 113 -24.37 -13.85 -8.33
N ALA A 114 -25.00 -13.05 -9.18
CA ALA A 114 -24.44 -11.79 -9.65
C ALA A 114 -24.24 -10.79 -8.48
N GLN A 115 -25.20 -10.70 -7.57
CA GLN A 115 -25.08 -9.84 -6.38
C GLN A 115 -24.01 -10.33 -5.42
N VAL A 116 -23.84 -11.62 -5.25
CA VAL A 116 -22.73 -12.19 -4.45
C VAL A 116 -21.38 -11.78 -5.04
N ILE A 117 -21.19 -11.93 -6.35
CA ILE A 117 -19.96 -11.51 -7.04
C ILE A 117 -19.74 -10.01 -6.90
N GLN A 118 -20.80 -9.18 -7.01
CA GLN A 118 -20.74 -7.73 -6.81
C GLN A 118 -20.12 -7.38 -5.46
N TRP A 119 -20.61 -7.96 -4.37
CA TRP A 119 -20.12 -7.66 -3.03
C TRP A 119 -18.76 -8.26 -2.74
N VAL A 120 -18.42 -9.42 -3.30
CA VAL A 120 -17.07 -10.00 -3.24
C VAL A 120 -16.07 -9.08 -3.93
N SER A 121 -16.42 -8.56 -5.12
CA SER A 121 -15.58 -7.59 -5.84
C SER A 121 -15.46 -6.27 -5.09
N PHE A 122 -16.57 -5.76 -4.56
CA PHE A 122 -16.60 -4.56 -3.72
C PHE A 122 -15.65 -4.68 -2.51
N ALA A 123 -15.61 -5.84 -1.86
CA ALA A 123 -14.69 -6.06 -0.75
C ALA A 123 -13.23 -5.86 -1.14
N ASP A 124 -12.83 -6.39 -2.28
CA ASP A 124 -11.42 -6.33 -2.72
C ASP A 124 -11.04 -4.98 -3.36
N SER A 125 -11.99 -4.33 -4.08
CA SER A 125 -11.70 -3.07 -4.80
C SER A 125 -11.92 -1.82 -3.95
N GLU A 126 -12.95 -1.81 -3.08
CA GLU A 126 -13.33 -0.60 -2.35
C GLU A 126 -12.95 -0.62 -0.86
N ILE A 127 -12.91 -1.82 -0.23
CA ILE A 127 -12.59 -1.93 1.20
C ILE A 127 -11.09 -2.14 1.41
N VAL A 128 -10.50 -3.11 0.74
CA VAL A 128 -9.13 -3.57 1.01
C VAL A 128 -8.07 -2.49 0.80
N PRO A 129 -8.09 -1.67 -0.28
CA PRO A 129 -7.05 -0.66 -0.49
C PRO A 129 -7.00 0.40 0.61
N PRO A 130 -8.10 1.10 0.96
CA PRO A 130 -8.06 2.08 2.04
C PRO A 130 -7.85 1.43 3.41
N ALA A 131 -8.41 0.24 3.67
CA ALA A 131 -8.15 -0.50 4.89
C ALA A 131 -6.66 -0.81 5.07
N SER A 132 -5.98 -1.26 4.02
CA SER A 132 -4.54 -1.55 4.05
C SER A 132 -3.71 -0.29 4.32
N THR A 133 -4.03 0.83 3.66
CA THR A 133 -3.35 2.11 3.85
C THR A 133 -3.45 2.61 5.29
N TRP A 134 -4.59 2.40 5.93
CA TRP A 134 -4.79 2.80 7.33
C TRP A 134 -4.20 1.82 8.34
N LEU A 135 -4.35 0.50 8.10
CA LEU A 135 -3.97 -0.56 9.06
C LEU A 135 -2.48 -0.91 9.05
N PHE A 136 -1.84 -0.99 7.88
CA PHE A 136 -0.46 -1.50 7.78
C PHE A 136 0.55 -0.70 8.58
N PRO A 137 0.45 0.63 8.69
CA PRO A 137 1.30 1.39 9.59
C PRO A 137 1.12 0.98 11.06
N THR A 138 -0.11 0.66 11.51
CA THR A 138 -0.36 0.26 12.90
C THR A 138 0.20 -1.13 13.24
N PHE A 139 0.45 -1.95 12.22
CA PHE A 139 1.09 -3.26 12.35
C PHE A 139 2.62 -3.21 12.17
N GLY A 140 3.18 -2.04 11.83
CA GLY A 140 4.59 -1.91 11.48
C GLY A 140 4.98 -2.50 10.12
N ILE A 141 4.01 -2.75 9.23
CA ILE A 141 4.23 -3.32 7.90
C ILE A 141 4.64 -2.24 6.89
N MET A 142 4.15 -1.02 7.09
CA MET A 142 4.33 0.13 6.20
C MET A 142 4.65 1.38 7.00
N GLN A 143 5.46 2.26 6.44
CA GLN A 143 5.73 3.56 7.03
C GLN A 143 4.44 4.41 7.07
N TYR A 144 4.23 5.14 8.14
CA TYR A 144 3.08 6.02 8.30
C TYR A 144 3.18 7.24 7.38
N ASN A 145 2.09 7.52 6.68
CA ASN A 145 1.91 8.75 5.92
C ASN A 145 0.57 9.38 6.34
N LYS A 146 0.63 10.55 6.97
CA LYS A 146 -0.55 11.21 7.52
C LYS A 146 -1.60 11.49 6.44
N GLN A 147 -1.20 12.10 5.33
CA GLN A 147 -2.12 12.47 4.25
C GLN A 147 -2.80 11.25 3.63
N ALA A 148 -2.04 10.19 3.31
CA ALA A 148 -2.58 8.95 2.79
C ALA A 148 -3.53 8.28 3.80
N THR A 149 -3.21 8.33 5.10
CA THR A 149 -4.05 7.76 6.15
C THR A 149 -5.35 8.52 6.31
N GLU A 150 -5.33 9.87 6.30
CA GLU A 150 -6.56 10.67 6.38
C GLU A 150 -7.44 10.45 5.15
N HIS A 151 -6.86 10.42 3.95
CA HIS A 151 -7.61 10.06 2.74
C HIS A 151 -8.23 8.65 2.84
N ALA A 152 -7.47 7.67 3.32
CA ALA A 152 -7.98 6.32 3.52
C ALA A 152 -9.14 6.26 4.53
N LYS A 153 -9.12 7.07 5.60
CA LYS A 153 -10.22 7.19 6.55
C LYS A 153 -11.50 7.72 5.88
N GLU A 154 -11.40 8.72 5.00
CA GLU A 154 -12.56 9.24 4.27
C GLU A 154 -13.12 8.19 3.30
N GLU A 155 -12.26 7.44 2.61
CA GLU A 155 -12.71 6.33 1.76
C GLU A 155 -13.39 5.22 2.59
N VAL A 156 -12.88 4.88 3.77
CA VAL A 156 -13.54 3.92 4.68
C VAL A 156 -14.90 4.44 5.14
N LYS A 157 -15.05 5.75 5.44
CA LYS A 157 -16.35 6.36 5.75
C LYS A 157 -17.33 6.20 4.60
N ARG A 158 -16.89 6.44 3.36
CA ARG A 158 -17.70 6.26 2.15
C ARG A 158 -18.17 4.81 2.01
N VAL A 159 -17.27 3.86 2.19
CA VAL A 159 -17.58 2.42 2.17
C VAL A 159 -18.60 2.04 3.24
N LEU A 160 -18.38 2.45 4.49
CA LEU A 160 -19.30 2.15 5.59
C LEU A 160 -20.68 2.79 5.38
N SER A 161 -20.74 4.01 4.84
CA SER A 161 -22.00 4.67 4.49
C SER A 161 -22.78 3.90 3.41
N THR A 162 -22.08 3.38 2.39
CA THR A 162 -22.67 2.57 1.32
C THR A 162 -23.27 1.27 1.88
N LEU A 163 -22.52 0.58 2.74
CA LEU A 163 -22.98 -0.63 3.42
C LEU A 163 -24.17 -0.32 4.35
N ASP A 164 -24.09 0.76 5.12
CA ASP A 164 -25.14 1.13 6.07
C ASP A 164 -26.46 1.43 5.38
N ALA A 165 -26.42 2.17 4.28
CA ALA A 165 -27.60 2.45 3.46
C ALA A 165 -28.22 1.18 2.86
N HIS A 166 -27.37 0.25 2.36
CA HIS A 166 -27.84 -1.02 1.82
C HIS A 166 -28.46 -1.93 2.88
N LEU A 167 -27.85 -1.98 4.07
CA LEU A 167 -28.26 -2.85 5.19
C LEU A 167 -29.43 -2.30 6.02
N ARG A 168 -29.87 -1.08 5.75
CA ARG A 168 -30.99 -0.45 6.49
C ARG A 168 -32.26 -1.27 6.47
N THR A 169 -32.55 -1.96 5.36
CA THR A 169 -33.74 -2.78 5.16
C THR A 169 -33.42 -4.26 4.94
N ARG A 170 -32.16 -4.67 5.19
CA ARG A 170 -31.69 -6.03 4.93
C ARG A 170 -30.97 -6.60 6.14
N THR A 171 -31.15 -7.90 6.35
CA THR A 171 -30.42 -8.64 7.39
C THR A 171 -29.00 -8.99 6.92
N PHE A 172 -28.87 -9.45 5.68
CA PHE A 172 -27.64 -9.81 5.01
C PHE A 172 -27.47 -9.05 3.69
N LEU A 173 -26.28 -9.09 3.10
CA LEU A 173 -25.98 -8.38 1.86
C LEU A 173 -26.76 -8.88 0.67
N VAL A 174 -26.99 -10.21 0.59
CA VAL A 174 -27.74 -10.85 -0.49
C VAL A 174 -28.75 -11.85 0.10
N GLY A 175 -30.03 -11.59 -0.10
CA GLY A 175 -31.11 -12.45 0.40
C GLY A 175 -31.25 -12.45 1.92
N GLU A 176 -31.83 -13.54 2.46
CA GLU A 176 -32.26 -13.63 3.86
C GLU A 176 -31.30 -14.50 4.72
N ARG A 177 -30.20 -14.98 4.14
CA ARG A 177 -29.21 -15.84 4.80
C ARG A 177 -27.80 -15.37 4.49
N VAL A 178 -26.84 -15.78 5.33
CA VAL A 178 -25.42 -15.55 5.06
C VAL A 178 -25.04 -16.13 3.70
N SER A 179 -24.36 -15.33 2.92
CA SER A 179 -23.80 -15.68 1.61
C SER A 179 -22.28 -15.46 1.58
N LEU A 180 -21.64 -15.83 0.49
CA LEU A 180 -20.22 -15.55 0.27
C LEU A 180 -19.94 -14.03 0.23
N ALA A 181 -20.94 -13.21 -0.09
CA ALA A 181 -20.86 -11.76 0.00
C ALA A 181 -20.58 -11.30 1.44
N ASP A 182 -21.40 -11.77 2.40
CA ASP A 182 -21.23 -11.45 3.82
C ASP A 182 -19.89 -11.92 4.35
N ILE A 183 -19.50 -13.15 4.03
CA ILE A 183 -18.22 -13.72 4.43
C ILE A 183 -17.05 -12.86 3.93
N SER A 184 -17.07 -12.46 2.65
CA SER A 184 -15.99 -11.70 2.04
C SER A 184 -15.88 -10.29 2.61
N VAL A 185 -17.01 -9.59 2.76
CA VAL A 185 -17.03 -8.21 3.27
C VAL A 185 -16.67 -8.18 4.76
N VAL A 186 -17.17 -9.12 5.58
CA VAL A 186 -16.78 -9.25 6.98
C VAL A 186 -15.29 -9.46 7.13
N CYS A 187 -14.70 -10.39 6.36
CA CYS A 187 -13.27 -10.65 6.42
C CYS A 187 -12.44 -9.43 6.00
N ALA A 188 -12.88 -8.66 5.01
CA ALA A 188 -12.20 -7.43 4.58
C ALA A 188 -12.27 -6.31 5.64
N LEU A 189 -13.37 -6.22 6.40
CA LEU A 189 -13.59 -5.25 7.47
C LEU A 189 -12.99 -5.69 8.82
N LEU A 190 -12.66 -6.97 8.99
CA LEU A 190 -12.33 -7.58 10.28
C LEU A 190 -11.26 -6.79 11.05
N TRP A 191 -10.15 -6.50 10.40
CA TRP A 191 -9.05 -5.80 11.07
C TRP A 191 -9.34 -4.32 11.30
N LEU A 192 -10.16 -3.67 10.45
CA LEU A 192 -10.65 -2.32 10.72
C LEU A 192 -11.44 -2.29 12.04
N TYR A 193 -12.40 -3.18 12.21
CA TYR A 193 -13.21 -3.29 13.44
C TYR A 193 -12.40 -3.68 14.66
N LYS A 194 -11.34 -4.50 14.50
CA LYS A 194 -10.49 -4.94 15.61
C LYS A 194 -9.45 -3.91 16.05
N GLN A 195 -9.04 -2.97 15.16
CA GLN A 195 -7.85 -2.15 15.41
C GLN A 195 -8.10 -0.63 15.39
N VAL A 196 -8.94 -0.13 14.48
CA VAL A 196 -8.98 1.31 14.22
C VAL A 196 -10.38 1.94 14.23
N LEU A 197 -11.45 1.16 14.05
CA LEU A 197 -12.81 1.68 14.12
C LEU A 197 -13.25 1.78 15.58
N GLU A 198 -12.77 2.79 16.30
CA GLU A 198 -13.22 3.08 17.65
C GLU A 198 -14.70 3.50 17.69
N PRO A 199 -15.37 3.47 18.88
CA PRO A 199 -16.81 3.73 19.00
C PRO A 199 -17.26 5.01 18.31
N SER A 200 -16.56 6.12 18.48
CA SER A 200 -16.86 7.42 17.87
C SER A 200 -16.84 7.39 16.33
N PHE A 201 -15.98 6.56 15.74
CA PHE A 201 -15.91 6.43 14.29
C PHE A 201 -17.03 5.58 13.71
N ARG A 202 -17.40 4.47 14.39
CA ARG A 202 -18.40 3.51 13.89
C ARG A 202 -19.84 3.82 14.29
N GLU A 203 -20.05 4.70 15.28
CA GLU A 203 -21.39 5.08 15.79
C GLU A 203 -22.39 5.48 14.69
N PRO A 204 -22.02 6.25 13.65
CA PRO A 204 -22.94 6.63 12.59
C PRO A 204 -23.46 5.48 11.73
N TYR A 205 -22.80 4.31 11.75
CA TYR A 205 -23.05 3.18 10.84
C TYR A 205 -23.80 2.05 11.55
N VAL A 206 -24.96 2.36 12.11
CA VAL A 206 -25.74 1.46 12.99
C VAL A 206 -26.09 0.14 12.30
N ASN A 207 -26.49 0.19 11.03
CA ASN A 207 -26.91 -1.00 10.28
C ASN A 207 -25.71 -1.88 9.92
N THR A 208 -24.58 -1.27 9.55
CA THR A 208 -23.33 -1.98 9.27
C THR A 208 -22.78 -2.64 10.54
N ASN A 209 -22.80 -1.94 11.68
CA ASN A 209 -22.38 -2.50 12.96
C ASN A 209 -23.24 -3.70 13.37
N ARG A 210 -24.58 -3.54 13.32
CA ARG A 210 -25.52 -4.62 13.61
C ARG A 210 -25.24 -5.84 12.73
N TRP A 211 -25.08 -5.65 11.42
CA TRP A 211 -24.81 -6.72 10.47
C TRP A 211 -23.46 -7.39 10.74
N PHE A 212 -22.40 -6.61 10.94
CA PHE A 212 -21.07 -7.11 11.23
C PHE A 212 -21.07 -8.00 12.50
N GLU A 213 -21.68 -7.50 13.60
CA GLU A 213 -21.81 -8.24 14.84
C GLU A 213 -22.69 -9.49 14.67
N THR A 214 -23.77 -9.39 13.90
CA THR A 214 -24.61 -10.54 13.59
C THR A 214 -23.82 -11.64 12.88
N CYS A 215 -22.97 -11.27 11.91
CA CYS A 215 -22.15 -12.23 11.16
C CYS A 215 -21.07 -12.85 12.04
N VAL A 216 -20.23 -12.04 12.71
CA VAL A 216 -19.09 -12.58 13.48
C VAL A 216 -19.53 -13.41 14.69
N ASN A 217 -20.77 -13.25 15.15
CA ASN A 217 -21.35 -14.03 16.23
C ASN A 217 -22.02 -15.34 15.77
N GLN A 218 -22.13 -15.59 14.44
CA GLN A 218 -22.58 -16.91 13.95
C GLN A 218 -21.59 -18.00 14.35
N PRO A 219 -22.04 -19.24 14.69
CA PRO A 219 -21.16 -20.33 15.08
C PRO A 219 -20.05 -20.62 14.07
N GLN A 220 -20.36 -20.53 12.76
CA GLN A 220 -19.42 -20.77 11.67
C GLN A 220 -18.29 -19.73 11.61
N PHE A 221 -18.59 -18.46 11.86
CA PHE A 221 -17.60 -17.40 11.97
C PHE A 221 -16.77 -17.56 13.26
N LYS A 222 -17.42 -17.79 14.40
CA LYS A 222 -16.73 -17.97 15.70
C LYS A 222 -15.77 -19.16 15.68
N SER A 223 -16.09 -20.25 15.00
CA SER A 223 -15.21 -21.42 14.91
C SER A 223 -13.88 -21.11 14.20
N VAL A 224 -13.85 -20.09 13.33
CA VAL A 224 -12.68 -19.67 12.56
C VAL A 224 -11.99 -18.45 13.16
N LEU A 225 -12.78 -17.44 13.55
CA LEU A 225 -12.28 -16.12 14.00
C LEU A 225 -12.02 -16.06 15.51
N GLY A 226 -12.55 -17.05 16.27
CA GLY A 226 -12.64 -16.93 17.71
C GLY A 226 -13.59 -15.80 18.15
N GLU A 227 -13.44 -15.34 19.38
CA GLU A 227 -14.15 -14.15 19.85
C GLU A 227 -13.58 -12.89 19.21
N THR A 228 -14.44 -12.17 18.50
CA THR A 228 -14.07 -10.91 17.86
C THR A 228 -14.31 -9.75 18.81
N LYS A 229 -13.22 -9.24 19.40
CA LYS A 229 -13.27 -8.01 20.23
C LYS A 229 -13.14 -6.80 19.35
N LEU A 230 -14.12 -5.89 19.44
CA LEU A 230 -14.10 -4.63 18.69
C LEU A 230 -13.13 -3.63 19.31
N CYS A 231 -12.52 -2.80 18.49
CA CYS A 231 -11.64 -1.72 18.91
C CYS A 231 -12.37 -0.73 19.83
N GLU A 232 -11.80 -0.47 21.00
CA GLU A 232 -12.27 0.56 21.94
C GLU A 232 -11.51 1.88 21.74
N LYS A 233 -10.24 1.79 21.36
CA LYS A 233 -9.37 2.93 21.08
C LYS A 233 -8.56 2.64 19.82
N MET A 234 -8.56 3.60 18.91
CA MET A 234 -7.84 3.52 17.62
C MET A 234 -6.35 3.23 17.82
N ALA A 235 -5.85 2.17 17.21
CA ALA A 235 -4.43 1.87 17.18
C ALA A 235 -3.66 2.97 16.44
N GLN A 236 -2.54 3.38 17.04
CA GLN A 236 -1.64 4.38 16.48
C GLN A 236 -0.44 3.71 15.80
N PHE A 237 0.22 4.45 14.91
CA PHE A 237 1.50 4.01 14.36
C PHE A 237 2.55 3.85 15.47
N ASP A 238 3.29 2.75 15.43
CA ASP A 238 4.38 2.45 16.34
C ASP A 238 5.68 2.32 15.56
N ALA A 239 6.52 3.35 15.64
CA ALA A 239 7.81 3.40 14.95
C ALA A 239 8.77 2.27 15.38
N LYS A 240 8.66 1.79 16.65
CA LYS A 240 9.49 0.67 17.13
C LYS A 240 9.09 -0.64 16.46
N LYS A 241 7.80 -0.93 16.36
CA LYS A 241 7.31 -2.11 15.63
C LYS A 241 7.70 -2.06 14.16
N PHE A 242 7.67 -0.88 13.55
CA PHE A 242 8.10 -0.71 12.16
C PHE A 242 9.58 -1.03 12.01
N SER A 243 10.46 -0.48 12.86
CA SER A 243 11.91 -0.75 12.80
C SER A 243 12.27 -2.22 13.09
N GLU A 244 11.52 -2.88 13.97
CA GLU A 244 11.72 -4.31 14.29
C GLU A 244 11.23 -5.25 13.17
N SER A 245 10.24 -4.83 12.39
CA SER A 245 9.68 -5.62 11.28
C SER A 245 10.49 -5.56 10.00
N GLN A 246 11.43 -4.60 9.87
CA GLN A 246 12.32 -4.53 8.73
C GLN A 246 13.31 -5.71 8.75
N PRO A 247 13.55 -6.39 7.62
CA PRO A 247 14.51 -7.47 7.56
C PRO A 247 15.92 -6.91 7.87
N LYS A 248 16.50 -7.34 9.00
CA LYS A 248 17.93 -7.05 9.28
C LYS A 248 18.76 -7.56 8.11
N LYS A 249 19.36 -6.65 7.35
CA LYS A 249 20.32 -7.00 6.32
C LYS A 249 21.50 -7.72 7.02
N GLU A 250 21.62 -9.03 6.80
CA GLU A 250 22.83 -9.76 7.20
C GLU A 250 24.03 -9.16 6.45
N ALA A 251 24.96 -8.59 7.19
CA ALA A 251 26.24 -8.15 6.65
C ALA A 251 26.99 -9.37 6.09
N PRO A 252 27.60 -9.30 4.90
CA PRO A 252 28.36 -10.40 4.35
C PRO A 252 29.56 -10.69 5.27
N LYS A 253 29.64 -11.93 5.76
CA LYS A 253 30.80 -12.43 6.49
C LYS A 253 32.02 -12.34 5.61
N LYS A 254 32.91 -11.37 5.90
CA LYS A 254 34.27 -11.36 5.37
C LYS A 254 35.05 -12.44 6.09
N GLU A 255 35.49 -13.45 5.37
CA GLU A 255 36.54 -14.37 5.80
C GLU A 255 37.80 -13.59 6.12
N LYS A 256 38.28 -13.74 7.35
CA LYS A 256 39.57 -13.19 7.79
C LYS A 256 40.66 -14.19 7.46
N GLU A 257 41.51 -13.86 6.52
CA GLU A 257 42.89 -14.40 6.49
C GLU A 257 43.74 -13.75 7.58
N PRO A 258 44.68 -14.49 8.20
CA PRO A 258 45.44 -14.00 9.35
C PRO A 258 46.72 -13.26 8.91
N LYS A 259 46.89 -12.02 9.37
CA LYS A 259 48.24 -11.38 9.39
C LYS A 259 48.57 -10.81 10.77
N LYS A 260 49.76 -11.22 11.17
CA LYS A 260 50.55 -11.08 12.38
C LYS A 260 50.52 -9.72 13.09
N GLU A 261 50.70 -9.89 14.43
CA GLU A 261 50.98 -8.89 15.47
C GLU A 261 52.10 -7.91 15.14
N GLU A 262 51.97 -6.66 15.62
CA GLU A 262 53.00 -6.02 16.43
C GLU A 262 52.42 -4.93 17.35
N LYS A 263 52.94 -4.92 18.59
CA LYS A 263 52.56 -4.16 19.78
C LYS A 263 52.99 -2.69 19.74
N LYS A 264 52.23 -1.80 20.43
CA LYS A 264 52.66 -0.89 21.53
C LYS A 264 51.45 -0.03 21.92
N LYS A 265 51.00 -0.15 23.08
CA LYS A 265 51.04 0.48 24.42
C LYS A 265 51.09 2.02 24.44
N GLU A 266 50.17 2.57 25.17
CA GLU A 266 50.08 3.45 26.37
C GLU A 266 49.24 4.70 26.04
N ASP A 267 48.46 5.30 26.89
CA ASP A 267 47.89 5.16 28.24
C ASP A 267 47.02 6.40 28.53
N LYS A 268 45.91 6.21 29.31
CA LYS A 268 45.28 7.17 30.24
C LYS A 268 44.62 8.50 29.75
N LYS A 269 43.41 8.85 30.08
CA LYS A 269 42.59 8.96 31.28
C LYS A 269 41.47 9.98 31.09
N LYS A 270 40.26 9.62 31.50
CA LYS A 270 39.18 10.41 32.13
C LYS A 270 38.81 11.81 31.63
N GLU A 271 37.54 12.12 31.35
CA GLU A 271 36.48 12.43 32.32
C GLU A 271 35.12 12.65 31.65
N GLU A 272 34.10 12.40 32.42
CA GLU A 272 32.65 12.44 32.13
C GLU A 272 32.12 13.82 31.72
N LYS A 273 31.14 13.82 30.79
CA LYS A 273 29.83 14.48 30.97
C LYS A 273 28.86 14.10 29.87
N LYS A 274 27.68 13.57 30.24
CA LYS A 274 26.44 13.47 29.47
C LYS A 274 25.69 14.83 29.53
N PRO A 275 24.62 15.08 28.75
CA PRO A 275 24.05 14.41 27.58
C PRO A 275 23.63 15.38 26.45
N ALA A 276 23.49 14.91 25.25
CA ALA A 276 22.48 15.41 24.29
C ALA A 276 22.28 14.34 23.21
N ALA A 277 21.04 14.08 22.86
CA ALA A 277 20.62 13.07 21.92
C ALA A 277 21.14 13.38 20.52
N GLU A 278 21.88 12.46 19.93
CA GLU A 278 22.24 12.47 18.52
C GLU A 278 21.17 11.68 17.73
N ASP A 279 20.59 12.35 16.74
CA ASP A 279 19.73 11.78 15.72
C ASP A 279 20.57 10.84 14.84
N GLU A 280 20.14 9.60 14.71
CA GLU A 280 20.75 8.64 13.78
C GLU A 280 20.45 9.03 12.32
N PRO A 281 21.42 8.92 11.39
CA PRO A 281 21.21 9.25 9.98
C PRO A 281 20.33 8.21 9.30
N ASP A 282 19.46 8.70 8.40
CA ASP A 282 18.52 7.96 7.57
C ASP A 282 19.25 6.89 6.72
N GLU A 283 18.78 5.62 6.79
CA GLU A 283 19.38 4.45 6.12
C GLU A 283 19.44 4.53 4.58
N THR A 284 18.88 5.54 3.97
CA THR A 284 19.04 5.83 2.54
C THR A 284 20.45 6.27 2.18
N ASP A 285 21.24 6.77 3.14
CA ASP A 285 22.62 7.18 2.90
C ASP A 285 23.61 6.00 2.81
N GLU A 286 23.32 4.84 3.40
CA GLU A 286 24.22 3.67 3.33
C GLU A 286 24.10 2.85 2.04
N VAL A 287 22.95 2.87 1.36
CA VAL A 287 22.77 2.16 0.07
C VAL A 287 23.50 2.88 -1.05
N LEU A 288 23.61 4.21 -0.97
CA LEU A 288 24.37 5.04 -1.93
C LEU A 288 25.89 5.01 -1.69
N ALA A 289 26.36 4.55 -0.53
CA ALA A 289 27.78 4.42 -0.23
C ALA A 289 28.42 3.15 -0.83
N SER A 290 27.66 2.21 -1.35
CA SER A 290 28.14 0.94 -1.93
C SER A 290 28.25 0.93 -3.46
N GLU A 291 27.74 1.95 -4.16
CA GLU A 291 28.02 2.15 -5.59
C GLU A 291 29.37 2.86 -5.79
N PRO A 292 30.10 2.59 -6.90
CA PRO A 292 31.32 3.34 -7.20
C PRO A 292 30.96 4.83 -7.24
N LYS A 293 31.59 5.62 -6.40
CA LYS A 293 31.34 7.05 -6.21
C LYS A 293 31.33 7.76 -7.56
N ALA A 294 30.14 7.94 -8.14
CA ALA A 294 29.94 8.94 -9.18
C ALA A 294 30.40 10.28 -8.58
N LYS A 295 31.19 11.03 -9.31
CA LYS A 295 31.67 12.35 -8.86
C LYS A 295 30.43 13.20 -8.54
N ASP A 296 30.36 13.69 -7.31
CA ASP A 296 29.28 14.59 -6.92
C ASP A 296 29.31 15.82 -7.87
N PRO A 297 28.27 16.03 -8.69
CA PRO A 297 28.24 17.15 -9.64
C PRO A 297 28.36 18.52 -8.97
N TYR A 298 28.06 18.61 -7.68
CA TYR A 298 28.10 19.84 -6.90
C TYR A 298 29.36 19.99 -6.01
N ALA A 299 30.32 19.05 -6.11
CA ALA A 299 31.54 19.09 -5.29
C ALA A 299 32.37 20.37 -5.47
N HIS A 300 32.20 21.08 -6.56
CA HIS A 300 32.89 22.34 -6.87
C HIS A 300 32.24 23.56 -6.23
N LEU A 301 31.00 23.45 -5.70
CA LEU A 301 30.29 24.55 -5.10
C LEU A 301 30.62 24.73 -3.62
N PRO A 302 30.72 25.98 -3.12
CA PRO A 302 30.92 26.25 -1.70
C PRO A 302 29.78 25.68 -0.86
N LYS A 303 30.06 25.34 0.40
CA LYS A 303 29.02 24.89 1.33
C LYS A 303 27.95 25.99 1.50
N SER A 304 26.68 25.60 1.42
CA SER A 304 25.55 26.49 1.63
C SER A 304 25.11 26.48 3.08
N ALA A 305 24.64 27.62 3.57
CA ALA A 305 23.98 27.71 4.87
C ALA A 305 22.55 27.14 4.85
N PHE A 306 21.93 27.04 3.67
CA PHE A 306 20.61 26.47 3.51
C PHE A 306 20.68 24.94 3.45
N ILE A 307 20.06 24.29 4.43
CA ILE A 307 20.03 22.83 4.56
C ILE A 307 18.68 22.35 3.98
N MET A 308 18.74 21.77 2.78
CA MET A 308 17.55 21.30 2.04
C MET A 308 16.76 20.24 2.83
N ASP A 309 17.42 19.33 3.51
CA ASP A 309 16.79 18.25 4.27
C ASP A 309 16.00 18.77 5.47
N GLU A 310 16.48 19.84 6.09
CA GLU A 310 15.78 20.51 7.17
C GLU A 310 14.51 21.21 6.69
N PHE A 311 14.60 21.89 5.53
CA PHE A 311 13.41 22.43 4.87
C PHE A 311 12.40 21.36 4.51
N LYS A 312 12.84 20.24 3.90
CA LYS A 312 11.96 19.10 3.55
C LYS A 312 11.27 18.50 4.77
N ARG A 313 11.98 18.39 5.89
CA ARG A 313 11.43 17.91 7.15
C ARG A 313 10.34 18.84 7.67
N LYS A 314 10.58 20.16 7.69
CA LYS A 314 9.56 21.15 8.07
C LYS A 314 8.36 21.12 7.12
N TYR A 315 8.61 21.11 5.83
CA TYR A 315 7.56 21.02 4.81
C TYR A 315 6.66 19.78 4.97
N SER A 316 7.23 18.68 5.45
CA SER A 316 6.50 17.40 5.62
C SER A 316 5.72 17.30 6.93
N ASN A 317 6.21 17.94 8.00
CA ASN A 317 5.75 17.70 9.36
C ASN A 317 5.04 18.90 9.99
N GLU A 318 5.21 20.09 9.43
CA GLU A 318 4.67 21.33 9.97
C GLU A 318 3.74 22.01 8.96
N ASP A 319 3.04 23.06 9.36
CA ASP A 319 2.14 23.81 8.47
C ASP A 319 2.93 24.53 7.37
N THR A 320 2.53 24.27 6.12
CA THR A 320 3.27 24.78 4.96
C THR A 320 3.27 26.29 4.88
N LEU A 321 2.11 26.94 5.13
CA LEU A 321 1.95 28.38 4.95
C LEU A 321 2.59 29.19 6.09
N THR A 322 2.40 28.75 7.34
CA THR A 322 2.80 29.51 8.52
C THR A 322 4.18 29.15 9.06
N VAL A 323 4.74 27.99 8.70
CA VAL A 323 6.04 27.51 9.20
C VAL A 323 7.02 27.20 8.08
N ALA A 324 6.68 26.34 7.10
CA ALA A 324 7.65 25.89 6.12
C ALA A 324 8.06 26.99 5.13
N ILE A 325 7.12 27.77 4.61
CA ILE A 325 7.41 28.88 3.69
C ILE A 325 8.18 30.00 4.37
N PRO A 326 7.82 30.49 5.58
CA PRO A 326 8.65 31.44 6.32
C PRO A 326 10.07 30.95 6.57
N TYR A 327 10.22 29.69 7.03
CA TYR A 327 11.53 29.08 7.20
C TYR A 327 12.34 29.05 5.89
N PHE A 328 11.69 28.68 4.77
CA PHE A 328 12.32 28.66 3.45
C PHE A 328 12.92 30.01 3.11
N TRP A 329 12.16 31.10 3.22
CA TRP A 329 12.61 32.45 2.88
C TRP A 329 13.65 33.02 3.86
N GLU A 330 13.56 32.68 5.13
CA GLU A 330 14.51 33.12 6.17
C GLU A 330 15.91 32.51 5.96
N HIS A 331 15.97 31.25 5.48
CA HIS A 331 17.23 30.51 5.38
C HIS A 331 17.73 30.33 3.94
N PHE A 332 16.94 30.74 2.94
CA PHE A 332 17.28 30.50 1.53
C PHE A 332 18.57 31.24 1.13
N ASP A 333 19.55 30.45 0.69
CA ASP A 333 20.84 30.93 0.21
C ASP A 333 20.78 31.21 -1.30
N LYS A 334 20.62 32.48 -1.67
CA LYS A 334 20.45 32.94 -3.06
C LYS A 334 21.68 32.70 -3.95
N GLU A 335 22.89 32.60 -3.39
CA GLU A 335 24.11 32.32 -4.13
C GLU A 335 24.33 30.81 -4.31
N GLY A 336 23.92 30.02 -3.32
CA GLY A 336 24.07 28.59 -3.32
C GLY A 336 22.94 27.82 -3.97
N TRP A 337 21.77 28.42 -4.17
CA TRP A 337 20.55 27.76 -4.67
C TRP A 337 19.83 28.65 -5.69
N SER A 338 19.03 28.02 -6.55
CA SER A 338 18.21 28.70 -7.56
C SER A 338 16.80 28.15 -7.61
N ILE A 339 15.85 29.00 -7.96
CA ILE A 339 14.44 28.65 -8.13
C ILE A 339 14.08 28.73 -9.61
N TRP A 340 13.42 27.68 -10.10
CA TRP A 340 13.04 27.55 -11.49
C TRP A 340 11.56 27.24 -11.63
N TYR A 341 10.93 27.85 -12.63
CA TYR A 341 9.61 27.47 -13.11
C TYR A 341 9.75 26.57 -14.31
N GLY A 342 9.11 25.41 -14.27
CA GLY A 342 9.06 24.45 -15.37
C GLY A 342 7.63 24.23 -15.84
N GLU A 343 7.39 24.24 -17.15
CA GLU A 343 6.08 24.02 -17.77
C GLU A 343 6.18 23.02 -18.91
N TYR A 344 5.27 22.05 -18.95
CA TYR A 344 5.25 21.03 -20.00
C TYR A 344 4.90 21.65 -21.36
N ARG A 345 5.70 21.34 -22.37
CA ARG A 345 5.67 21.99 -23.69
C ARG A 345 4.56 21.50 -24.62
N PHE A 346 3.97 20.32 -24.33
CA PHE A 346 3.03 19.64 -25.21
C PHE A 346 1.67 19.45 -24.53
N PRO A 347 0.94 20.51 -24.18
CA PRO A 347 -0.34 20.40 -23.49
C PRO A 347 -1.40 19.63 -24.28
N ASP A 348 -1.30 19.63 -25.62
CA ASP A 348 -2.22 18.90 -26.50
C ASP A 348 -2.11 17.36 -26.35
N GLU A 349 -1.00 16.85 -25.81
CA GLU A 349 -0.82 15.43 -25.52
C GLU A 349 -1.46 15.00 -24.17
N LEU A 350 -1.84 15.96 -23.33
CA LEU A 350 -2.39 15.73 -22.01
C LEU A 350 -3.90 15.45 -22.09
N THR A 351 -4.27 14.22 -22.46
CA THR A 351 -5.68 13.85 -22.68
C THR A 351 -6.43 13.54 -21.38
N GLN A 352 -5.97 12.58 -20.59
CA GLN A 352 -6.62 12.16 -19.35
C GLN A 352 -5.80 12.63 -18.14
N THR A 353 -6.45 13.27 -17.18
CA THR A 353 -5.77 13.84 -15.99
C THR A 353 -4.97 12.80 -15.20
N PHE A 354 -5.47 11.56 -15.07
CA PHE A 354 -4.71 10.50 -14.40
C PHE A 354 -3.44 10.08 -15.15
N MET A 355 -3.46 10.08 -16.50
CA MET A 355 -2.28 9.78 -17.33
C MET A 355 -1.27 10.92 -17.22
N SER A 356 -1.74 12.16 -17.27
CA SER A 356 -0.91 13.36 -17.08
C SER A 356 -0.22 13.35 -15.70
N CYS A 357 -0.94 12.91 -14.67
CA CYS A 357 -0.35 12.75 -13.33
C CYS A 357 0.71 11.63 -13.27
N ASN A 358 0.55 10.58 -14.08
CA ASN A 358 1.54 9.51 -14.20
C ASN A 358 2.83 9.99 -14.89
N LEU A 359 2.77 10.97 -15.81
CA LEU A 359 3.97 11.60 -16.39
C LEU A 359 4.80 12.27 -15.30
N ILE A 360 4.17 13.03 -14.39
CA ILE A 360 4.85 13.67 -13.25
C ILE A 360 5.48 12.60 -12.34
N THR A 361 4.74 11.54 -12.02
CA THR A 361 5.23 10.46 -11.14
C THR A 361 6.43 9.73 -11.80
N GLY A 362 6.33 9.45 -13.09
CA GLY A 362 7.40 8.80 -13.85
C GLY A 362 8.67 9.64 -13.91
N MET A 363 8.55 10.96 -14.14
CA MET A 363 9.68 11.89 -14.08
C MET A 363 10.35 11.86 -12.69
N PHE A 364 9.57 11.94 -11.61
CA PHE A 364 10.11 11.91 -10.25
C PHE A 364 10.85 10.61 -9.91
N GLN A 365 10.36 9.47 -10.38
CA GLN A 365 11.02 8.19 -10.19
C GLN A 365 12.37 8.12 -10.91
N ARG A 366 12.45 8.65 -12.13
CA ARG A 366 13.68 8.68 -12.91
C ARG A 366 14.72 9.65 -12.36
N LEU A 367 14.27 10.72 -11.68
CA LEU A 367 15.12 11.73 -11.04
C LEU A 367 15.48 11.41 -9.58
N ASP A 368 15.31 10.16 -9.12
CA ASP A 368 15.49 9.80 -7.71
C ASP A 368 16.84 10.26 -7.14
N LYS A 369 17.94 10.13 -7.88
CA LYS A 369 19.29 10.57 -7.48
C LYS A 369 19.39 12.10 -7.26
N LEU A 370 18.53 12.90 -7.87
CA LEU A 370 18.49 14.36 -7.71
C LEU A 370 17.80 14.78 -6.39
N ARG A 371 17.10 13.87 -5.70
CA ARG A 371 16.38 14.18 -4.46
C ARG A 371 17.25 14.79 -3.39
N LYS A 372 18.51 14.37 -3.26
CA LYS A 372 19.44 14.93 -2.24
C LYS A 372 19.68 16.43 -2.40
N THR A 373 19.68 16.94 -3.62
CA THR A 373 20.10 18.28 -3.97
C THR A 373 18.99 19.11 -4.67
N GLY A 374 17.76 18.59 -4.67
CA GLY A 374 16.62 19.24 -5.29
C GLY A 374 15.34 19.08 -4.48
N PHE A 375 14.43 20.01 -4.68
CA PHE A 375 13.04 19.95 -4.21
C PHE A 375 12.14 20.51 -5.31
N ALA A 376 10.95 19.92 -5.49
CA ALA A 376 9.98 20.50 -6.40
C ALA A 376 8.54 20.26 -5.93
N SER A 377 7.68 21.20 -6.30
CA SER A 377 6.24 21.04 -6.29
C SER A 377 5.71 21.19 -7.71
N VAL A 378 5.15 20.12 -8.26
CA VAL A 378 4.62 20.07 -9.63
C VAL A 378 3.13 19.84 -9.58
N ILE A 379 2.39 20.66 -10.33
CA ILE A 379 0.94 20.70 -10.34
C ILE A 379 0.42 20.31 -11.73
N LEU A 380 -0.63 19.51 -11.74
CA LEU A 380 -1.54 19.36 -12.86
C LEU A 380 -2.69 20.32 -12.67
N SER A 381 -2.91 21.22 -13.62
CA SER A 381 -4.04 22.15 -13.67
C SER A 381 -4.97 21.82 -14.83
N GLY A 382 -6.28 22.10 -14.69
CA GLY A 382 -7.28 21.86 -15.71
C GLY A 382 -8.00 20.52 -15.60
N THR A 383 -8.61 20.10 -16.71
CA THR A 383 -9.47 18.92 -16.81
C THR A 383 -9.01 18.00 -17.94
N ASN A 384 -9.72 16.90 -18.18
CA ASN A 384 -9.44 16.01 -19.29
C ASN A 384 -9.46 16.77 -20.63
N ASN A 385 -8.47 16.54 -21.48
CA ASN A 385 -8.23 17.19 -22.78
C ASN A 385 -8.00 18.72 -22.72
N ASP A 386 -7.91 19.31 -21.52
CA ASP A 386 -7.58 20.70 -21.31
C ASP A 386 -6.80 20.87 -20.01
N SER A 387 -5.60 20.31 -19.97
CA SER A 387 -4.75 20.33 -18.80
C SER A 387 -3.34 20.87 -19.10
N THR A 388 -2.63 21.27 -18.04
CA THR A 388 -1.27 21.77 -18.11
C THR A 388 -0.50 21.25 -16.92
N ILE A 389 0.77 20.84 -17.14
CA ILE A 389 1.69 20.46 -16.06
C ILE A 389 2.70 21.59 -15.89
N SER A 390 2.85 22.09 -14.68
CA SER A 390 3.83 23.11 -14.33
C SER A 390 4.34 22.91 -12.91
N GLY A 391 5.50 23.47 -12.58
CA GLY A 391 6.09 23.27 -11.27
C GLY A 391 7.12 24.29 -10.88
N ILE A 392 7.31 24.45 -9.57
CA ILE A 392 8.40 25.20 -8.97
C ILE A 392 9.45 24.21 -8.48
N TRP A 393 10.69 24.42 -8.95
CA TRP A 393 11.83 23.59 -8.67
C TRP A 393 12.92 24.39 -7.96
N VAL A 394 13.53 23.81 -6.96
CA VAL A 394 14.64 24.37 -6.20
C VAL A 394 15.85 23.46 -6.37
N PHE A 395 16.92 23.99 -6.94
CA PHE A 395 18.14 23.25 -7.21
C PHE A 395 19.35 23.87 -6.52
N ARG A 396 20.30 23.01 -6.19
CA ARG A 396 21.62 23.43 -5.76
C ARG A 396 22.37 24.07 -6.92
N GLY A 397 23.03 25.23 -6.66
CA GLY A 397 23.74 25.99 -7.70
C GLY A 397 22.86 26.95 -8.47
N GLN A 398 23.44 27.58 -9.50
CA GLN A 398 22.78 28.63 -10.28
C GLN A 398 22.34 28.15 -11.68
N ASP A 399 22.78 26.96 -12.08
CA ASP A 399 22.46 26.37 -13.36
C ASP A 399 21.33 25.36 -13.25
N LEU A 400 20.72 25.02 -14.36
CA LEU A 400 19.66 24.01 -14.43
C LEU A 400 20.26 22.63 -14.11
N ALA A 401 19.80 21.99 -13.04
CA ALA A 401 20.40 20.78 -12.50
C ALA A 401 20.51 19.63 -13.49
N PHE A 402 19.57 19.49 -14.42
CA PHE A 402 19.51 18.40 -15.40
C PHE A 402 20.74 18.30 -16.30
N THR A 403 21.40 19.42 -16.61
CA THR A 403 22.59 19.47 -17.48
C THR A 403 23.86 19.03 -16.79
N LEU A 404 23.86 18.84 -15.47
CA LEU A 404 25.03 18.51 -14.67
C LEU A 404 25.35 17.01 -14.59
N SER A 405 24.40 16.14 -14.95
CA SER A 405 24.57 14.70 -14.95
C SER A 405 23.71 14.04 -16.03
N ASP A 406 24.29 13.11 -16.77
CA ASP A 406 23.56 12.32 -17.79
C ASP A 406 22.39 11.55 -17.16
N ASP A 407 22.50 11.13 -15.91
CA ASP A 407 21.44 10.46 -15.17
C ASP A 407 20.19 11.34 -14.93
N TRP A 408 20.34 12.67 -15.05
CA TRP A 408 19.25 13.63 -14.82
C TRP A 408 18.67 14.20 -16.09
N GLN A 409 19.25 13.90 -17.27
CA GLN A 409 18.81 14.38 -18.58
C GLN A 409 17.61 13.58 -19.11
N ILE A 410 16.66 13.25 -18.24
CA ILE A 410 15.48 12.48 -18.59
C ILE A 410 14.26 13.40 -18.48
N ASP A 411 13.47 13.46 -19.54
CA ASP A 411 12.22 14.24 -19.65
C ASP A 411 12.36 15.77 -19.53
N TYR A 412 13.52 16.31 -19.14
CA TYR A 412 13.66 17.74 -18.89
C TYR A 412 13.47 18.58 -20.18
N GLU A 413 13.77 18.03 -21.33
CA GLU A 413 13.58 18.69 -22.64
C GLU A 413 12.10 18.84 -23.02
N SER A 414 11.22 18.02 -22.43
CA SER A 414 9.76 18.13 -22.59
C SER A 414 9.15 19.29 -21.82
N TYR A 415 9.97 20.00 -21.04
CA TYR A 415 9.58 21.16 -20.27
C TYR A 415 10.30 22.42 -20.76
N SER A 416 9.64 23.56 -20.71
CA SER A 416 10.27 24.86 -20.79
C SER A 416 10.71 25.28 -19.38
N TRP A 417 11.94 25.82 -19.27
CA TRP A 417 12.52 26.19 -17.97
C TRP A 417 12.80 27.67 -17.91
N ARG A 418 12.34 28.34 -16.86
CA ARG A 418 12.58 29.75 -16.59
C ARG A 418 13.11 29.91 -15.16
N LYS A 419 14.30 30.49 -15.03
CA LYS A 419 14.86 30.88 -13.73
C LYS A 419 14.05 32.04 -13.16
N LEU A 420 13.65 31.92 -11.90
CA LEU A 420 12.91 32.98 -11.22
C LEU A 420 13.87 33.88 -10.44
N ASP A 421 13.58 35.19 -10.46
CA ASP A 421 14.24 36.15 -9.60
C ASP A 421 13.68 36.02 -8.18
N VAL A 422 14.53 35.54 -7.26
CA VAL A 422 14.18 35.24 -5.87
C VAL A 422 13.63 36.45 -5.11
N ASP A 423 14.05 37.66 -5.50
CA ASP A 423 13.60 38.90 -4.87
C ASP A 423 12.26 39.42 -5.41
N SER A 424 11.80 38.88 -6.53
CA SER A 424 10.56 39.34 -7.17
C SER A 424 9.32 38.86 -6.40
N GLU A 425 8.27 39.68 -6.41
CA GLU A 425 6.97 39.33 -5.87
C GLU A 425 6.30 38.19 -6.69
N GLU A 426 6.65 38.07 -7.97
CA GLU A 426 6.23 36.94 -8.81
C GLU A 426 6.74 35.63 -8.24
N CYS A 427 8.04 35.51 -7.94
CA CYS A 427 8.64 34.33 -7.37
C CYS A 427 8.01 33.96 -6.03
N LYS A 428 7.83 34.91 -5.14
CA LYS A 428 7.22 34.69 -3.82
C LYS A 428 5.78 34.21 -3.93
N THR A 429 5.02 34.77 -4.86
CA THR A 429 3.64 34.33 -5.12
C THR A 429 3.60 32.92 -5.68
N MET A 430 4.42 32.62 -6.69
CA MET A 430 4.48 31.29 -7.28
C MET A 430 4.94 30.24 -6.27
N VAL A 431 5.98 30.52 -5.49
CA VAL A 431 6.43 29.60 -4.41
C VAL A 431 5.29 29.33 -3.43
N LYS A 432 4.58 30.37 -2.99
CA LYS A 432 3.43 30.22 -2.10
C LYS A 432 2.36 29.34 -2.74
N GLU A 433 1.88 29.65 -3.93
CA GLU A 433 0.82 28.92 -4.61
C GLU A 433 1.20 27.44 -4.85
N TYR A 434 2.42 27.19 -5.33
CA TYR A 434 2.86 25.83 -5.63
C TYR A 434 3.18 24.99 -4.39
N PHE A 435 3.66 25.60 -3.31
CA PHE A 435 4.00 24.84 -2.10
C PHE A 435 2.76 24.54 -1.24
N THR A 436 1.76 25.44 -1.26
CA THR A 436 0.49 25.21 -0.54
C THR A 436 -0.56 24.49 -1.37
N TRP A 437 -0.41 24.49 -2.71
CA TRP A 437 -1.44 24.08 -3.68
C TRP A 437 -2.72 24.91 -3.59
N GLU A 438 -2.58 26.15 -3.12
CA GLU A 438 -3.66 27.13 -2.94
C GLU A 438 -3.30 28.45 -3.60
N GLY A 439 -4.24 29.02 -4.35
CA GLY A 439 -4.07 30.31 -5.01
C GLY A 439 -4.86 30.42 -6.30
N ASP A 440 -4.69 31.56 -6.98
CA ASP A 440 -5.41 31.86 -8.23
C ASP A 440 -4.75 31.27 -9.47
N PHE A 441 -3.47 30.88 -9.40
CA PHE A 441 -2.65 30.37 -10.51
C PHE A 441 -2.84 31.17 -11.81
N LYS A 442 -2.84 32.52 -11.70
CA LYS A 442 -3.18 33.44 -12.79
C LYS A 442 -2.35 33.26 -14.05
N HIS A 443 -1.10 32.81 -13.90
CA HIS A 443 -0.18 32.56 -15.00
C HIS A 443 -0.55 31.33 -15.84
N ILE A 444 -1.35 30.39 -15.27
CA ILE A 444 -1.84 29.20 -15.97
C ILE A 444 -3.26 29.41 -16.49
N GLY A 445 -4.11 30.12 -15.73
CA GLY A 445 -5.51 30.37 -16.09
C GLY A 445 -6.41 29.13 -16.07
N LYS A 446 -5.95 28.03 -15.43
CA LYS A 446 -6.70 26.78 -15.27
C LYS A 446 -6.81 26.41 -13.80
N PRO A 447 -7.91 25.79 -13.35
CA PRO A 447 -8.09 25.41 -11.96
C PRO A 447 -7.08 24.32 -11.55
N PHE A 448 -6.67 24.34 -10.30
CA PHE A 448 -5.87 23.28 -9.69
C PHE A 448 -6.63 21.92 -9.75
N ASN A 449 -5.94 20.87 -10.14
CA ASN A 449 -6.47 19.51 -10.16
C ASN A 449 -5.79 18.63 -9.11
N GLN A 450 -4.49 18.45 -9.22
CA GLN A 450 -3.69 17.71 -8.23
C GLN A 450 -2.21 18.11 -8.30
N GLY A 451 -1.48 17.87 -7.20
CA GLY A 451 -0.07 18.17 -7.09
C GLY A 451 0.77 16.95 -6.68
N LYS A 452 2.06 17.04 -6.98
CA LYS A 452 3.07 16.07 -6.56
C LYS A 452 4.30 16.81 -6.02
N ILE A 453 4.87 16.30 -4.94
CA ILE A 453 6.09 16.85 -4.34
C ILE A 453 7.27 15.92 -4.63
N PHE A 454 8.36 16.52 -5.09
CA PHE A 454 9.67 15.89 -5.24
C PHE A 454 10.55 16.29 -4.06
N LYS A 455 10.81 15.33 -3.14
CA LYS A 455 11.57 15.57 -1.92
C LYS A 455 12.29 14.31 -1.45
#